data_4cfa3642c311119d9937c7abf442cc0a
#
_entry.id   4cfa3642c311119d9937c7abf442cc0a
#
_cell.length_a   1.000
_cell.length_b   1.000
_cell.length_c   1.000
_cell.angle_alpha   90.00
_cell.angle_beta   90.00
_cell.angle_gamma   90.00
#
_symmetry.space_group_name_H-M   'P 1'
#
loop_
_entity.id
_entity.type
_entity.pdbx_description
1 polymer ?
#
loop_
_entity_poly.entity_id
_entity_poly.type
_entity_poly.pdbx_seq_one_letter_code
_entity_poly.pdbx_strand_id
1 'polypeptide(L)'
;DGWPVRIIAKGDYPMKVFVAGSKNISSLNSEVQRRLSSICEKGYSILVGDCYGVDSQVQEFCFHNNYLDVSVYANNGLPRNNIGAWPVKTIIVTASVKDFEFYSKKDAAMCRDADYGYMVWDGRSKGTLRNIADLAEQGKMTLIYLSPIHKTVHVQSKEELEKLIAVCPAETRALYSKIELQPTQISLFD
;
A
#
# COMPACT_ATOMS: atom_id res chain seq x y z
N ASP A 1 -10.77 -8.04 14.43
CA ASP A 1 -10.45 -7.01 13.44
C ASP A 1 -9.09 -7.18 12.76
N GLY A 2 -8.17 -7.96 13.33
CA GLY A 2 -6.86 -8.25 12.75
C GLY A 2 -5.82 -7.11 12.85
N TRP A 3 -6.23 -5.92 13.32
CA TRP A 3 -5.32 -4.83 13.59
C TRP A 3 -4.79 -4.90 15.02
N PRO A 4 -3.48 -4.74 15.25
CA PRO A 4 -2.95 -4.64 16.60
C PRO A 4 -3.55 -3.43 17.31
N VAL A 5 -4.03 -3.64 18.52
CA VAL A 5 -4.50 -2.56 19.38
C VAL A 5 -3.29 -2.02 20.12
N ARG A 6 -2.85 -0.81 19.77
CA ARG A 6 -1.86 -0.09 20.57
C ARG A 6 -2.60 0.94 21.45
N ILE A 7 -2.39 0.87 22.75
CA ILE A 7 -2.81 1.94 23.66
C ILE A 7 -1.88 3.12 23.40
N ILE A 8 -2.40 4.19 22.80
CA ILE A 8 -1.62 5.40 22.51
C ILE A 8 -1.32 6.10 23.84
N ALA A 9 -0.06 6.10 24.26
CA ALA A 9 0.40 6.92 25.37
C ALA A 9 0.51 8.39 24.92
N LYS A 10 0.36 9.33 25.85
CA LYS A 10 0.47 10.77 25.57
C LYS A 10 1.88 11.09 25.04
N GLY A 11 2.00 11.35 23.74
CA GLY A 11 3.28 11.59 23.03
C GLY A 11 3.59 10.60 21.91
N ASP A 12 2.81 9.52 21.75
CA ASP A 12 2.96 8.61 20.62
C ASP A 12 2.39 9.23 19.33
N TYR A 13 3.13 9.08 18.24
CA TYR A 13 2.62 9.43 16.91
C TYR A 13 1.56 8.42 16.46
N PRO A 14 0.52 8.85 15.72
CA PRO A 14 -0.47 7.94 15.19
C PRO A 14 0.20 6.89 14.30
N MET A 15 -0.30 5.64 14.37
CA MET A 15 0.17 4.56 13.51
C MET A 15 -0.08 4.90 12.04
N LYS A 16 0.87 4.60 11.18
CA LYS A 16 0.80 4.89 9.75
C LYS A 16 0.45 3.62 8.98
N VAL A 17 -0.59 3.66 8.19
CA VAL A 17 -1.03 2.56 7.34
C VAL A 17 -0.84 2.92 5.87
N PHE A 18 0.02 2.17 5.18
CA PHE A 18 0.13 2.28 3.73
C PHE A 18 -1.05 1.54 3.08
N VAL A 19 -1.94 2.29 2.46
CA VAL A 19 -3.10 1.75 1.74
C VAL A 19 -2.89 1.89 0.25
N ALA A 20 -2.88 0.77 -0.46
CA ALA A 20 -2.73 0.74 -1.91
C ALA A 20 -3.41 -0.48 -2.52
N GLY A 21 -3.35 -0.59 -3.83
CA GLY A 21 -3.88 -1.77 -4.51
C GLY A 21 -3.82 -1.69 -6.02
N SER A 22 -4.56 -2.60 -6.63
CA SER A 22 -4.55 -2.78 -8.08
C SER A 22 -5.24 -1.61 -8.79
N LYS A 23 -4.58 -1.06 -9.78
CA LYS A 23 -5.12 0.06 -10.54
C LYS A 23 -6.36 -0.30 -11.38
N ASN A 24 -6.61 -1.58 -11.61
CA ASN A 24 -7.79 -2.08 -12.34
C ASN A 24 -9.05 -2.23 -11.46
N ILE A 25 -8.93 -2.00 -10.14
CA ILE A 25 -10.07 -2.01 -9.22
C ILE A 25 -10.62 -0.59 -9.16
N SER A 26 -11.80 -0.39 -9.74
CA SER A 26 -12.45 0.91 -9.88
C SER A 26 -13.50 1.22 -8.81
N SER A 27 -13.77 0.27 -7.91
CA SER A 27 -14.70 0.46 -6.80
C SER A 27 -14.30 -0.39 -5.60
N LEU A 28 -14.50 0.14 -4.39
CA LEU A 28 -14.27 -0.58 -3.15
C LEU A 28 -15.59 -1.21 -2.68
N ASN A 29 -15.56 -2.51 -2.42
CA ASN A 29 -16.73 -3.18 -1.85
C ASN A 29 -16.91 -2.86 -0.35
N SER A 30 -18.03 -3.30 0.21
CA SER A 30 -18.41 -3.01 1.61
C SER A 30 -17.39 -3.52 2.63
N GLU A 31 -16.71 -4.64 2.39
CA GLU A 31 -15.68 -5.16 3.30
C GLU A 31 -14.45 -4.25 3.32
N VAL A 32 -13.97 -3.82 2.15
CA VAL A 32 -12.84 -2.90 2.04
C VAL A 32 -13.19 -1.55 2.68
N GLN A 33 -14.39 -1.02 2.42
CA GLN A 33 -14.87 0.22 3.03
C GLN A 33 -14.94 0.11 4.57
N ARG A 34 -15.47 -1.00 5.09
CA ARG A 34 -15.51 -1.26 6.53
C ARG A 34 -14.12 -1.30 7.16
N ARG A 35 -13.13 -1.86 6.46
CA ARG A 35 -11.73 -1.85 6.93
C ARG A 35 -11.14 -0.45 6.95
N LEU A 36 -11.40 0.34 5.91
CA LEU A 36 -10.99 1.75 5.88
C LEU A 36 -11.65 2.55 7.01
N SER A 37 -12.95 2.34 7.27
CA SER A 37 -13.64 2.94 8.42
C SER A 37 -12.93 2.62 9.73
N SER A 38 -12.56 1.35 9.94
CA SER A 38 -11.82 0.93 11.15
C SER A 38 -10.45 1.60 11.29
N ILE A 39 -9.74 1.83 10.19
CA ILE A 39 -8.48 2.59 10.18
C ILE A 39 -8.73 4.04 10.64
N CYS A 40 -9.75 4.68 10.07
CA CYS A 40 -10.13 6.05 10.40
C CYS A 40 -10.60 6.19 11.85
N GLU A 41 -11.45 5.27 12.33
CA GLU A 41 -11.96 5.25 13.71
C GLU A 41 -10.85 5.09 14.77
N LYS A 42 -9.76 4.40 14.40
CA LYS A 42 -8.57 4.26 15.26
C LYS A 42 -7.64 5.49 15.20
N GLY A 43 -7.93 6.46 14.35
CA GLY A 43 -7.09 7.64 14.18
C GLY A 43 -5.72 7.32 13.55
N TYR A 44 -5.63 6.30 12.68
CA TYR A 44 -4.38 5.96 12.01
C TYR A 44 -4.14 6.83 10.79
N SER A 45 -2.93 7.37 10.63
CA SER A 45 -2.54 8.12 9.44
C SER A 45 -2.56 7.21 8.21
N ILE A 46 -3.23 7.64 7.13
CA ILE A 46 -3.26 6.92 5.87
C ILE A 46 -2.18 7.46 4.94
N LEU A 47 -1.27 6.58 4.49
CA LEU A 47 -0.34 6.87 3.41
C LEU A 47 -0.91 6.28 2.13
N VAL A 48 -1.11 7.08 1.09
CA VAL A 48 -1.71 6.65 -0.17
C VAL A 48 -0.96 7.22 -1.37
N GLY A 49 -0.90 6.48 -2.45
CA GLY A 49 -0.34 6.94 -3.71
C GLY A 49 -1.30 7.87 -4.49
N ASP A 50 -0.82 8.32 -5.63
CA ASP A 50 -1.51 9.24 -6.53
C ASP A 50 -2.05 8.56 -7.80
N CYS A 51 -2.10 7.22 -7.83
CA CYS A 51 -2.50 6.45 -9.01
C CYS A 51 -4.03 6.37 -9.16
N TYR A 52 -4.48 5.89 -10.32
CA TYR A 52 -5.86 5.46 -10.51
C TYR A 52 -6.12 4.12 -9.81
N GLY A 53 -7.39 3.69 -9.80
CA GLY A 53 -7.82 2.45 -9.18
C GLY A 53 -7.91 2.59 -7.66
N VAL A 54 -7.34 1.67 -6.89
CA VAL A 54 -7.48 1.66 -5.43
C VAL A 54 -7.01 2.96 -4.79
N ASP A 55 -5.89 3.54 -5.24
CA ASP A 55 -5.38 4.78 -4.65
C ASP A 55 -6.42 5.91 -4.72
N SER A 56 -7.02 6.14 -5.91
CA SER A 56 -8.07 7.15 -6.06
C SER A 56 -9.34 6.82 -5.28
N GLN A 57 -9.73 5.54 -5.23
CA GLN A 57 -10.91 5.11 -4.47
C GLN A 57 -10.73 5.27 -2.96
N VAL A 58 -9.53 5.05 -2.43
CA VAL A 58 -9.18 5.33 -1.02
C VAL A 58 -9.25 6.82 -0.75
N GLN A 59 -8.71 7.65 -1.66
CA GLN A 59 -8.80 9.09 -1.53
C GLN A 59 -10.27 9.58 -1.55
N GLU A 60 -11.10 9.08 -2.46
CA GLU A 60 -12.54 9.37 -2.49
C GLU A 60 -13.24 8.97 -1.19
N PHE A 61 -12.93 7.77 -0.67
CA PHE A 61 -13.46 7.31 0.61
C PHE A 61 -13.09 8.25 1.75
N CYS A 62 -11.83 8.63 1.88
CA CYS A 62 -11.36 9.56 2.93
C CYS A 62 -12.01 10.93 2.78
N PHE A 63 -12.15 11.45 1.56
CA PHE A 63 -12.78 12.74 1.28
C PHE A 63 -14.25 12.76 1.69
N HIS A 64 -15.02 11.75 1.28
CA HIS A 64 -16.44 11.66 1.63
C HIS A 64 -16.70 11.44 3.13
N ASN A 65 -15.74 10.85 3.85
CA ASN A 65 -15.82 10.67 5.30
C ASN A 65 -15.14 11.79 6.10
N ASN A 66 -14.72 12.88 5.45
CA ASN A 66 -14.02 14.01 6.05
C ASN A 66 -12.79 13.59 6.87
N TYR A 67 -12.08 12.54 6.42
CA TYR A 67 -10.87 12.07 7.09
C TYR A 67 -9.68 12.90 6.68
N LEU A 68 -9.04 13.58 7.65
CA LEU A 68 -7.99 14.56 7.41
C LEU A 68 -6.56 14.01 7.54
N ASP A 69 -6.36 12.91 8.29
CA ASP A 69 -5.03 12.35 8.52
C ASP A 69 -4.61 11.43 7.36
N VAL A 70 -4.40 12.04 6.21
CA VAL A 70 -3.98 11.41 4.96
C VAL A 70 -2.74 12.11 4.43
N SER A 71 -1.78 11.35 3.90
CA SER A 71 -0.63 11.86 3.17
C SER A 71 -0.57 11.23 1.79
N VAL A 72 -0.54 12.05 0.74
CA VAL A 72 -0.43 11.60 -0.65
C VAL A 72 1.04 11.58 -1.06
N TYR A 73 1.51 10.45 -1.61
CA TYR A 73 2.89 10.31 -2.08
C TYR A 73 2.94 10.44 -3.60
N ALA A 74 3.85 11.28 -4.10
CA ALA A 74 4.04 11.52 -5.52
C ALA A 74 5.53 11.59 -5.89
N ASN A 75 5.88 11.23 -7.12
CA ASN A 75 7.23 11.41 -7.65
C ASN A 75 7.36 12.78 -8.34
N ASN A 76 8.46 13.48 -8.07
CA ASN A 76 8.88 14.69 -8.78
C ASN A 76 7.82 15.79 -8.93
N GLY A 77 7.09 16.12 -7.87
CA GLY A 77 6.26 17.32 -7.87
C GLY A 77 4.77 17.08 -7.63
N LEU A 78 3.92 17.58 -8.53
CA LEU A 78 2.48 17.51 -8.34
C LEU A 78 1.96 16.08 -8.48
N PRO A 79 1.11 15.61 -7.55
CA PRO A 79 0.46 14.32 -7.66
C PRO A 79 -0.49 14.30 -8.86
N ARG A 80 -0.62 13.15 -9.52
CA ARG A 80 -1.62 12.91 -10.56
C ARG A 80 -3.04 13.02 -10.01
N ASN A 81 -3.20 12.72 -8.73
CA ASN A 81 -4.47 12.72 -8.03
C ASN A 81 -4.27 13.09 -6.55
N ASN A 82 -5.01 14.09 -6.06
CA ASN A 82 -5.08 14.49 -4.65
C ASN A 82 -6.46 15.10 -4.37
N ILE A 83 -7.47 14.26 -4.18
CA ILE A 83 -8.89 14.62 -4.13
C ILE A 83 -9.21 15.52 -2.93
N GLY A 84 -8.63 15.24 -1.80
CA GLY A 84 -8.87 15.99 -0.55
C GLY A 84 -7.89 17.13 -0.29
N ALA A 85 -7.04 17.48 -1.26
CA ALA A 85 -5.98 18.49 -1.10
C ALA A 85 -5.10 18.26 0.16
N TRP A 86 -4.84 17.00 0.49
CA TRP A 86 -4.00 16.62 1.63
C TRP A 86 -2.53 16.95 1.41
N PRO A 87 -1.70 16.95 2.47
CA PRO A 87 -0.26 17.10 2.36
C PRO A 87 0.35 16.10 1.37
N VAL A 88 1.24 16.60 0.51
CA VAL A 88 1.94 15.78 -0.49
C VAL A 88 3.37 15.55 -0.05
N LYS A 89 3.78 14.27 0.05
CA LYS A 89 5.17 13.89 0.19
C LYS A 89 5.76 13.61 -1.18
N THR A 90 6.62 14.51 -1.64
CA THR A 90 7.31 14.38 -2.92
C THR A 90 8.58 13.55 -2.77
N ILE A 91 8.70 12.50 -3.59
CA ILE A 91 9.90 11.68 -3.70
C ILE A 91 10.66 12.14 -4.94
N ILE A 92 11.88 12.60 -4.76
CA ILE A 92 12.72 13.04 -5.88
C ILE A 92 13.33 11.82 -6.56
N VAL A 93 13.10 11.71 -7.86
CA VAL A 93 13.60 10.61 -8.69
C VAL A 93 14.32 11.19 -9.89
N THR A 94 15.59 10.87 -10.04
CA THR A 94 16.47 11.39 -11.10
C THR A 94 16.41 10.56 -12.40
N ALA A 95 15.39 9.72 -12.59
CA ALA A 95 15.23 8.92 -13.79
C ALA A 95 14.70 9.75 -14.97
N SER A 96 15.26 9.52 -16.16
CA SER A 96 14.84 10.16 -17.39
C SER A 96 13.58 9.56 -18.01
N VAL A 97 13.23 8.33 -17.64
CA VAL A 97 12.08 7.58 -18.16
C VAL A 97 11.09 7.33 -17.02
N LYS A 98 9.80 7.62 -17.27
CA LYS A 98 8.71 7.34 -16.32
C LYS A 98 8.18 5.93 -16.54
N ASP A 99 8.96 4.94 -16.15
CA ASP A 99 8.63 3.52 -16.20
C ASP A 99 8.14 2.97 -14.85
N PHE A 100 8.07 1.64 -14.75
CA PHE A 100 7.69 0.96 -13.53
C PHE A 100 8.62 1.28 -12.35
N GLU A 101 9.94 1.32 -12.58
CA GLU A 101 10.92 1.62 -11.53
C GLU A 101 10.81 3.07 -11.05
N PHE A 102 10.53 4.01 -11.96
CA PHE A 102 10.23 5.39 -11.56
C PHE A 102 9.06 5.44 -10.57
N TYR A 103 7.92 4.81 -10.91
CA TYR A 103 6.74 4.86 -10.04
C TYR A 103 6.89 4.06 -8.75
N SER A 104 7.73 3.02 -8.73
CA SER A 104 7.98 2.22 -7.53
C SER A 104 8.74 2.96 -6.43
N LYS A 105 9.43 4.08 -6.75
CA LYS A 105 10.19 4.84 -5.75
C LYS A 105 9.30 5.44 -4.65
N LYS A 106 8.15 6.01 -5.01
CA LYS A 106 7.19 6.51 -4.02
C LYS A 106 6.58 5.37 -3.20
N ASP A 107 6.33 4.22 -3.83
CA ASP A 107 5.76 3.05 -3.18
C ASP A 107 6.75 2.49 -2.14
N ALA A 108 8.04 2.38 -2.48
CA ALA A 108 9.11 2.01 -1.54
C ALA A 108 9.22 3.00 -0.36
N ALA A 109 9.03 4.30 -0.62
CA ALA A 109 9.01 5.29 0.45
C ALA A 109 7.81 5.09 1.39
N MET A 110 6.61 4.78 0.85
CA MET A 110 5.45 4.45 1.67
C MET A 110 5.66 3.16 2.47
N CYS A 111 6.25 2.12 1.87
CA CYS A 111 6.61 0.89 2.58
C CYS A 111 7.55 1.16 3.76
N ARG A 112 8.55 2.04 3.58
CA ARG A 112 9.50 2.42 4.64
C ARG A 112 8.82 3.20 5.76
N ASP A 113 7.98 4.17 5.41
CA ASP A 113 7.40 5.14 6.36
C ASP A 113 6.19 4.57 7.12
N ALA A 114 5.55 3.53 6.62
CA ALA A 114 4.39 2.89 7.24
C ALA A 114 4.77 1.96 8.39
N ASP A 115 3.84 1.80 9.34
CA ASP A 115 3.90 0.76 10.38
C ASP A 115 3.19 -0.52 9.92
N TYR A 116 2.14 -0.38 9.08
CA TYR A 116 1.31 -1.47 8.55
C TYR A 116 0.99 -1.27 7.08
N GLY A 117 0.64 -2.36 6.40
CA GLY A 117 0.09 -2.34 5.06
C GLY A 117 -1.39 -2.75 5.02
N TYR A 118 -2.17 -2.11 4.12
CA TYR A 118 -3.47 -2.59 3.69
C TYR A 118 -3.55 -2.58 2.18
N MET A 119 -3.56 -3.77 1.56
CA MET A 119 -3.48 -3.95 0.12
C MET A 119 -4.77 -4.55 -0.43
N VAL A 120 -5.38 -3.88 -1.42
CA VAL A 120 -6.55 -4.39 -2.16
C VAL A 120 -6.05 -4.93 -3.50
N TRP A 121 -5.94 -6.25 -3.61
CA TRP A 121 -5.21 -6.89 -4.70
C TRP A 121 -6.08 -7.78 -5.58
N ASP A 122 -5.91 -7.65 -6.91
CA ASP A 122 -6.57 -8.47 -7.93
C ASP A 122 -5.83 -9.78 -8.25
N GLY A 123 -4.74 -10.08 -7.53
CA GLY A 123 -3.90 -11.26 -7.77
C GLY A 123 -2.96 -11.14 -8.97
N ARG A 124 -2.99 -10.02 -9.72
CA ARG A 124 -2.23 -9.82 -10.97
C ARG A 124 -1.37 -8.57 -10.99
N SER A 125 -1.73 -7.56 -10.22
CA SER A 125 -0.97 -6.29 -10.17
C SER A 125 0.44 -6.50 -9.63
N LYS A 126 1.45 -6.27 -10.49
CA LYS A 126 2.88 -6.34 -10.12
C LYS A 126 3.23 -5.31 -9.05
N GLY A 127 2.71 -4.08 -9.16
CA GLY A 127 2.99 -3.01 -8.18
C GLY A 127 2.49 -3.38 -6.80
N THR A 128 1.24 -3.86 -6.70
CA THR A 128 0.67 -4.29 -5.42
C THR A 128 1.44 -5.46 -4.81
N LEU A 129 1.81 -6.46 -5.63
CA LEU A 129 2.59 -7.60 -5.16
C LEU A 129 3.99 -7.17 -4.66
N ARG A 130 4.64 -6.23 -5.34
CA ARG A 130 5.92 -5.66 -4.89
C ARG A 130 5.77 -4.96 -3.54
N ASN A 131 4.73 -4.15 -3.37
CA ASN A 131 4.47 -3.48 -2.09
C ASN A 131 4.27 -4.50 -0.94
N ILE A 132 3.56 -5.60 -1.20
CA ILE A 132 3.38 -6.69 -0.23
C ILE A 132 4.74 -7.32 0.10
N ALA A 133 5.57 -7.60 -0.90
CA ALA A 133 6.90 -8.18 -0.70
C ALA A 133 7.82 -7.23 0.10
N ASP A 134 7.86 -5.95 -0.27
CA ASP A 134 8.69 -4.93 0.42
C ASP A 134 8.27 -4.76 1.89
N LEU A 135 6.97 -4.79 2.20
CA LEU A 135 6.48 -4.75 3.58
C LEU A 135 6.82 -6.03 4.36
N ALA A 136 6.68 -7.20 3.72
CA ALA A 136 7.02 -8.49 4.32
C ALA A 136 8.53 -8.61 4.63
N GLU A 137 9.40 -8.13 3.75
CA GLU A 137 10.85 -8.05 3.99
C GLU A 137 11.20 -7.15 5.18
N GLN A 138 10.42 -6.09 5.43
CA GLN A 138 10.57 -5.21 6.58
C GLN A 138 9.89 -5.74 7.85
N GLY A 139 9.30 -6.94 7.82
CA GLY A 139 8.59 -7.54 8.96
C GLY A 139 7.30 -6.80 9.34
N LYS A 140 6.75 -6.00 8.44
CA LYS A 140 5.55 -5.19 8.68
C LYS A 140 4.29 -5.97 8.35
N MET A 141 3.38 -6.06 9.30
CA MET A 141 2.12 -6.74 9.08
C MET A 141 1.30 -6.03 7.98
N THR A 142 0.87 -6.82 7.02
CA THR A 142 0.05 -6.35 5.90
C THR A 142 -1.23 -7.15 5.81
N LEU A 143 -2.37 -6.48 5.84
CA LEU A 143 -3.65 -7.07 5.47
C LEU A 143 -3.81 -6.99 3.95
N ILE A 144 -4.18 -8.10 3.33
CA ILE A 144 -4.34 -8.22 1.90
C ILE A 144 -5.77 -8.68 1.62
N TYR A 145 -6.57 -7.81 1.01
CA TYR A 145 -7.87 -8.20 0.48
C TYR A 145 -7.69 -8.75 -0.94
N LEU A 146 -7.93 -10.03 -1.11
CA LEU A 146 -7.89 -10.74 -2.39
C LEU A 146 -9.23 -10.61 -3.10
N SER A 147 -9.34 -9.65 -4.01
CA SER A 147 -10.59 -9.30 -4.68
C SER A 147 -11.21 -10.45 -5.49
N PRO A 148 -10.46 -11.35 -6.16
CA PRO A 148 -11.06 -12.43 -6.94
C PRO A 148 -11.80 -13.48 -6.10
N ILE A 149 -11.46 -13.62 -4.83
CA ILE A 149 -12.04 -14.63 -3.94
C ILE A 149 -12.71 -14.03 -2.70
N HIS A 150 -12.78 -12.69 -2.64
CA HIS A 150 -13.38 -11.93 -1.54
C HIS A 150 -12.88 -12.36 -0.14
N LYS A 151 -11.57 -12.56 0.00
CA LYS A 151 -10.95 -12.96 1.26
C LYS A 151 -9.87 -11.99 1.68
N THR A 152 -9.81 -11.74 3.00
CA THR A 152 -8.71 -11.03 3.63
C THR A 152 -7.75 -12.03 4.26
N VAL A 153 -6.48 -11.89 3.95
CA VAL A 153 -5.37 -12.63 4.56
C VAL A 153 -4.37 -11.63 5.15
N HIS A 154 -3.50 -12.09 6.03
CA HIS A 154 -2.41 -11.27 6.55
C HIS A 154 -1.06 -11.92 6.26
N VAL A 155 -0.06 -11.07 6.04
CA VAL A 155 1.32 -11.46 5.78
C VAL A 155 2.22 -10.49 6.56
N GLN A 156 3.20 -11.01 7.27
CA GLN A 156 4.17 -10.22 8.03
C GLN A 156 5.62 -10.61 7.72
N SER A 157 5.82 -11.72 7.03
CA SER A 157 7.16 -12.20 6.68
C SER A 157 7.21 -12.71 5.26
N LYS A 158 8.43 -12.81 4.71
CA LYS A 158 8.66 -13.40 3.40
C LYS A 158 8.15 -14.84 3.34
N GLU A 159 8.35 -15.63 4.39
CA GLU A 159 7.88 -16.99 4.46
C GLU A 159 6.36 -17.11 4.38
N GLU A 160 5.63 -16.22 5.05
CA GLU A 160 4.16 -16.17 4.96
C GLU A 160 3.69 -15.75 3.58
N LEU A 161 4.40 -14.80 2.93
CA LEU A 161 4.14 -14.41 1.56
C LEU A 161 4.35 -15.58 0.59
N GLU A 162 5.44 -16.32 0.72
CA GLU A 162 5.71 -17.51 -0.10
C GLU A 162 4.62 -18.58 0.04
N LYS A 163 4.13 -18.82 1.26
CA LYS A 163 2.98 -19.73 1.51
C LYS A 163 1.71 -19.23 0.80
N LEU A 164 1.43 -17.93 0.83
CA LEU A 164 0.30 -17.35 0.11
C LEU A 164 0.48 -17.52 -1.41
N ILE A 165 1.64 -17.20 -1.93
CA ILE A 165 1.95 -17.28 -3.37
C ILE A 165 1.88 -18.73 -3.86
N ALA A 166 2.29 -19.71 -3.08
CA ALA A 166 2.26 -21.12 -3.45
C ALA A 166 0.85 -21.63 -3.83
N VAL A 167 -0.20 -21.07 -3.21
CA VAL A 167 -1.60 -21.43 -3.50
C VAL A 167 -2.27 -20.50 -4.54
N CYS A 168 -1.56 -19.50 -5.03
CA CYS A 168 -2.04 -18.60 -6.08
C CYS A 168 -1.95 -19.25 -7.48
N PRO A 169 -2.67 -18.71 -8.48
CA PRO A 169 -2.55 -19.14 -9.88
C PRO A 169 -1.11 -19.07 -10.41
N ALA A 170 -0.80 -19.89 -11.42
CA ALA A 170 0.54 -19.97 -12.01
C ALA A 170 1.07 -18.61 -12.50
N GLU A 171 0.20 -17.76 -13.04
CA GLU A 171 0.55 -16.39 -13.48
C GLU A 171 1.07 -15.54 -12.32
N THR A 172 0.43 -15.62 -11.15
CA THR A 172 0.83 -14.90 -9.93
C THR A 172 2.18 -15.41 -9.41
N ARG A 173 2.37 -16.75 -9.41
CA ARG A 173 3.65 -17.36 -9.02
C ARG A 173 4.80 -16.91 -9.92
N ALA A 174 4.57 -16.91 -11.24
CA ALA A 174 5.55 -16.43 -12.22
C ALA A 174 5.86 -14.92 -12.07
N LEU A 175 4.86 -14.13 -11.69
CA LEU A 175 5.04 -12.72 -11.39
C LEU A 175 5.92 -12.51 -10.16
N TYR A 176 5.68 -13.26 -9.09
CA TYR A 176 6.47 -13.20 -7.85
C TYR A 176 7.93 -13.57 -8.09
N SER A 177 8.19 -14.65 -8.81
CA SER A 177 9.57 -15.05 -9.18
C SER A 177 10.34 -13.93 -9.91
N LYS A 178 9.67 -13.14 -10.75
CA LYS A 178 10.29 -11.99 -11.43
C LYS A 178 10.60 -10.83 -10.47
N ILE A 179 9.82 -10.66 -9.41
CA ILE A 179 10.05 -9.63 -8.39
C ILE A 179 11.27 -10.02 -7.54
N GLU A 180 11.38 -11.27 -7.11
CA GLU A 180 12.52 -11.75 -6.31
C GLU A 180 13.86 -11.66 -7.05
N LEU A 181 13.86 -11.81 -8.39
CA LEU A 181 15.06 -11.67 -9.21
C LEU A 181 15.52 -10.20 -9.40
N GLN A 182 14.72 -9.24 -8.96
CA GLN A 182 15.03 -7.82 -8.98
C GLN A 182 15.02 -7.26 -7.54
N PRO A 183 16.03 -7.58 -6.71
CA PRO A 183 16.11 -7.02 -5.37
C PRO A 183 16.12 -5.49 -5.46
N THR A 184 15.34 -4.86 -4.61
CA THR A 184 15.34 -3.40 -4.45
C THR A 184 16.77 -2.99 -4.12
N GLN A 185 17.46 -2.27 -5.00
CA GLN A 185 18.71 -1.62 -4.66
C GLN A 185 18.39 -0.56 -3.60
N ILE A 186 18.52 -0.95 -2.33
CA ILE A 186 18.57 0.00 -1.23
C ILE A 186 19.92 0.68 -1.39
N SER A 187 19.92 1.90 -1.94
CA SER A 187 21.10 2.75 -1.89
C SER A 187 21.38 3.01 -0.40
N LEU A 188 22.51 2.50 0.09
CA LEU A 188 23.00 2.75 1.45
C LEU A 188 23.53 4.18 1.64
N PHE A 189 23.35 5.04 0.63
CA PHE A 189 23.86 6.40 0.61
C PHE A 189 22.77 7.35 0.09
N ASP A 190 21.84 7.72 0.95
CA ASP A 190 21.03 8.95 0.89
C ASP A 190 20.71 9.42 2.31
#